data_8ec6b82ca52c06fbc6abc1fd024ffc51
#
_entry.id   8ec6b82ca52c06fbc6abc1fd024ffc51
#
_cell.length_a   1.000
_cell.length_b   1.000
_cell.length_c   1.000
_cell.angle_alpha   90.00
_cell.angle_beta   90.00
_cell.angle_gamma   90.00
#
_symmetry.space_group_name_H-M   'P 1'
#
loop_
_entity.id
_entity.type
_entity.pdbx_description
1 polymer ?
#
loop_
_entity_poly.entity_id
_entity_poly.type
_entity_poly.pdbx_seq_one_letter_code
_entity_poly.pdbx_strand_id
1 'polypeptide(L)'
;GYKIEVGAGSYMALALEILYEEIPDHQMNIIYSESDFQIKFQNIADGKTDVAIDDGPILDTLIGQFGLEDELVGNTIDADTQEFISPHNSTYFLFAKDEKGAALREDVDKALIEIKNDGTLAEILTKYFGKDTSPADDDLKATPN
;
A
#
# COMPACT_ATOMS: atom_id res chain seq x y z
N GLY A 1 -10.59 2.68 24.06
CA GLY A 1 -10.80 2.29 22.69
C GLY A 1 -9.54 1.68 22.11
N TYR A 2 -9.65 0.95 21.02
CA TYR A 2 -8.51 0.38 20.32
C TYR A 2 -7.60 1.47 19.78
N LYS A 3 -6.30 1.15 19.61
CA LYS A 3 -5.26 2.02 19.08
C LYS A 3 -4.82 1.51 17.71
N ILE A 4 -4.83 2.38 16.71
CA ILE A 4 -4.30 2.11 15.38
C ILE A 4 -3.05 2.93 15.14
N GLU A 5 -1.93 2.30 14.78
CA GLU A 5 -0.68 2.99 14.45
C GLU A 5 -0.55 3.19 12.94
N VAL A 6 -0.33 4.43 12.53
CA VAL A 6 -0.16 4.82 11.12
C VAL A 6 1.06 5.72 10.95
N GLY A 7 1.63 5.71 9.76
CA GLY A 7 2.71 6.64 9.42
C GLY A 7 2.24 8.08 9.45
N ALA A 8 2.94 8.95 10.16
CA ALA A 8 2.64 10.37 10.17
C ALA A 8 2.69 10.95 8.74
N GLY A 9 1.63 11.65 8.34
CA GLY A 9 1.50 12.22 6.99
C GLY A 9 1.32 11.22 5.85
N SER A 10 1.07 9.93 6.16
CA SER A 10 0.76 8.92 5.14
C SER A 10 -0.66 9.12 4.58
N TYR A 11 -0.89 8.60 3.37
CA TYR A 11 -2.24 8.60 2.79
C TYR A 11 -3.24 7.78 3.62
N MET A 12 -2.78 6.75 4.32
CA MET A 12 -3.61 5.95 5.21
C MET A 12 -4.05 6.72 6.45
N ALA A 13 -3.18 7.59 7.00
CA ALA A 13 -3.56 8.49 8.09
C ALA A 13 -4.68 9.42 7.65
N LEU A 14 -4.52 10.07 6.48
CA LEU A 14 -5.53 10.97 5.92
C LEU A 14 -6.85 10.22 5.62
N ALA A 15 -6.77 9.03 5.05
CA ALA A 15 -7.96 8.23 4.74
C ALA A 15 -8.74 7.84 6.01
N LEU A 16 -8.04 7.47 7.09
CA LEU A 16 -8.67 7.19 8.37
C LEU A 16 -9.32 8.43 8.99
N GLU A 17 -8.70 9.59 8.89
CA GLU A 17 -9.28 10.86 9.36
C GLU A 17 -10.59 11.15 8.62
N ILE A 18 -10.60 11.02 7.29
CA ILE A 18 -11.82 11.21 6.47
C ILE A 18 -12.88 10.15 6.83
N LEU A 19 -12.49 8.88 6.96
CA LEU A 19 -13.42 7.81 7.35
C LEU A 19 -14.06 8.10 8.72
N TYR A 20 -13.30 8.63 9.66
CA TYR A 20 -13.80 8.92 11.01
C TYR A 20 -14.75 10.12 11.07
N GLU A 21 -14.71 11.02 10.10
CA GLU A 21 -15.74 12.04 9.93
C GLU A 21 -17.09 11.41 9.56
N GLU A 22 -17.06 10.31 8.76
CA GLU A 22 -18.28 9.60 8.33
C GLU A 22 -18.83 8.62 9.41
N ILE A 23 -17.95 8.05 10.25
CA ILE A 23 -18.34 7.07 11.28
C ILE A 23 -17.88 7.49 12.70
N PRO A 24 -18.36 8.61 13.24
CA PRO A 24 -17.83 9.20 14.47
C PRO A 24 -17.96 8.29 15.70
N ASP A 25 -18.91 7.36 15.72
CA ASP A 25 -19.16 6.47 16.87
C ASP A 25 -18.25 5.23 16.94
N HIS A 26 -17.43 4.99 15.92
CA HIS A 26 -16.59 3.78 15.79
C HIS A 26 -15.11 4.07 15.61
N GLN A 27 -14.64 5.19 16.13
CA GLN A 27 -13.24 5.61 15.98
C GLN A 27 -12.30 4.83 16.90
N MET A 28 -11.17 4.43 16.34
CA MET A 28 -9.98 4.02 17.11
C MET A 28 -9.12 5.24 17.43
N ASN A 29 -8.28 5.13 18.44
CA ASN A 29 -7.29 6.18 18.74
C ASN A 29 -6.13 6.07 17.73
N ILE A 30 -5.97 7.06 16.87
CA ILE A 30 -4.87 7.10 15.91
C ILE A 30 -3.58 7.48 16.64
N ILE A 31 -2.57 6.63 16.50
CA ILE A 31 -1.20 6.88 16.93
C ILE A 31 -0.37 7.20 15.69
N TYR A 32 0.03 8.45 15.54
CA TYR A 32 0.91 8.88 14.46
C TYR A 32 2.36 8.59 14.84
N SER A 33 3.07 7.87 14.00
CA SER A 33 4.47 7.55 14.23
C SER A 33 5.31 7.69 12.96
N GLU A 34 6.61 7.84 13.15
CA GLU A 34 7.61 7.75 12.08
C GLU A 34 8.35 6.40 12.13
N SER A 35 7.79 5.45 12.88
CA SER A 35 8.36 4.10 13.02
C SER A 35 8.34 3.36 11.68
N ASP A 36 9.38 2.56 11.44
CA ASP A 36 9.38 1.60 10.35
C ASP A 36 8.37 0.46 10.58
N PHE A 37 8.17 -0.38 9.57
CA PHE A 37 7.22 -1.50 9.64
C PHE A 37 7.53 -2.47 10.78
N GLN A 38 8.81 -2.80 10.98
CA GLN A 38 9.22 -3.74 12.01
C GLN A 38 8.81 -3.26 13.40
N ILE A 39 9.04 -1.99 13.70
CA ILE A 39 8.67 -1.40 14.98
C ILE A 39 7.15 -1.35 15.13
N LYS A 40 6.39 -0.97 14.10
CA LYS A 40 4.93 -0.96 14.14
C LYS A 40 4.37 -2.35 14.42
N PHE A 41 4.86 -3.39 13.74
CA PHE A 41 4.40 -4.76 13.94
C PHE A 41 4.79 -5.30 15.32
N GLN A 42 6.00 -5.00 15.77
CA GLN A 42 6.41 -5.36 17.13
C GLN A 42 5.56 -4.65 18.20
N ASN A 43 5.12 -3.41 17.97
CA ASN A 43 4.23 -2.70 18.88
C ASN A 43 2.87 -3.39 19.03
N ILE A 44 2.36 -4.02 17.96
CA ILE A 44 1.12 -4.83 18.04
C ILE A 44 1.39 -6.11 18.82
N ALA A 45 2.44 -6.84 18.50
CA ALA A 45 2.83 -8.07 19.21
C ALA A 45 3.07 -7.83 20.70
N ASP A 46 3.67 -6.69 21.05
CA ASP A 46 3.89 -6.26 22.44
C ASP A 46 2.62 -5.71 23.14
N GLY A 47 1.49 -5.55 22.42
CA GLY A 47 0.25 -4.97 22.95
C GLY A 47 0.31 -3.47 23.25
N LYS A 48 1.25 -2.74 22.65
CA LYS A 48 1.36 -1.27 22.77
C LYS A 48 0.32 -0.57 21.89
N THR A 49 0.07 -1.14 20.71
CA THR A 49 -0.99 -0.79 19.76
C THR A 49 -1.81 -2.04 19.43
N ASP A 50 -3.01 -1.88 18.90
CA ASP A 50 -3.92 -3.03 18.67
C ASP A 50 -3.98 -3.41 17.19
N VAL A 51 -3.78 -2.44 16.29
CA VAL A 51 -3.96 -2.60 14.83
C VAL A 51 -2.95 -1.73 14.08
N ALA A 52 -2.52 -2.18 12.91
CA ALA A 52 -1.94 -1.35 11.88
C ALA A 52 -2.69 -1.59 10.55
N ILE A 53 -2.64 -0.61 9.66
CA ILE A 53 -3.17 -0.74 8.30
C ILE A 53 -2.03 -0.52 7.32
N ASP A 54 -1.90 -1.42 6.35
CA ASP A 54 -0.87 -1.35 5.32
C ASP A 54 -1.26 -2.15 4.08
N ASP A 55 -0.43 -2.08 3.03
CA ASP A 55 -0.66 -2.80 1.78
C ASP A 55 -0.49 -4.31 1.98
N GLY A 56 -1.53 -5.09 1.61
CA GLY A 56 -1.59 -6.52 1.84
C GLY A 56 -0.38 -7.33 1.36
N PRO A 57 0.16 -7.13 0.13
CA PRO A 57 1.34 -7.85 -0.34
C PRO A 57 2.61 -7.60 0.49
N ILE A 58 2.73 -6.40 1.06
CA ILE A 58 3.84 -6.03 1.96
C ILE A 58 3.66 -6.70 3.31
N LEU A 59 2.45 -6.70 3.84
CA LEU A 59 2.13 -7.23 5.17
C LEU A 59 2.56 -8.69 5.31
N ASP A 60 2.09 -9.58 4.43
CA ASP A 60 2.40 -11.01 4.49
C ASP A 60 3.91 -11.29 4.39
N THR A 61 4.60 -10.56 3.51
CA THR A 61 6.05 -10.67 3.35
C THR A 61 6.80 -10.23 4.60
N LEU A 62 6.40 -9.10 5.20
CA LEU A 62 7.10 -8.53 6.34
C LEU A 62 6.82 -9.29 7.65
N ILE A 63 5.60 -9.78 7.86
CA ILE A 63 5.29 -10.64 9.02
C ILE A 63 6.25 -11.84 9.04
N GLY A 64 6.43 -12.52 7.88
CA GLY A 64 7.36 -13.63 7.77
C GLY A 64 8.83 -13.23 7.94
N GLN A 65 9.25 -12.10 7.37
CA GLN A 65 10.63 -11.62 7.53
C GLN A 65 10.99 -11.24 8.97
N PHE A 66 10.01 -10.77 9.73
CA PHE A 66 10.22 -10.36 11.13
C PHE A 66 9.98 -11.49 12.13
N GLY A 67 9.56 -12.68 11.66
CA GLY A 67 9.31 -13.84 12.51
C GLY A 67 8.10 -13.67 13.44
N LEU A 68 7.08 -12.96 12.97
CA LEU A 68 5.87 -12.61 13.74
C LEU A 68 4.63 -13.41 13.31
N GLU A 69 4.80 -14.51 12.55
CA GLU A 69 3.71 -15.30 11.97
C GLU A 69 2.81 -15.96 13.02
N ASP A 70 3.37 -16.27 14.17
CA ASP A 70 2.63 -16.85 15.30
C ASP A 70 1.92 -15.79 16.17
N GLU A 71 2.25 -14.51 16.00
CA GLU A 71 1.77 -13.40 16.83
C GLU A 71 0.81 -12.47 16.11
N LEU A 72 0.95 -12.34 14.78
CA LEU A 72 0.17 -11.42 13.97
C LEU A 72 -0.57 -12.13 12.85
N VAL A 73 -1.74 -11.61 12.52
CA VAL A 73 -2.52 -12.05 11.37
C VAL A 73 -2.94 -10.86 10.52
N GLY A 74 -2.73 -10.96 9.20
CA GLY A 74 -3.24 -9.99 8.23
C GLY A 74 -4.67 -10.35 7.82
N ASN A 75 -5.57 -9.38 7.85
CA ASN A 75 -6.93 -9.52 7.33
C ASN A 75 -7.15 -8.53 6.19
N THR A 76 -7.66 -9.02 5.07
CA THR A 76 -8.05 -8.16 3.95
C THR A 76 -9.31 -7.39 4.30
N ILE A 77 -9.30 -6.07 4.10
CA ILE A 77 -10.51 -5.26 4.15
C ILE A 77 -11.35 -5.48 2.89
N ASP A 78 -12.67 -5.31 2.99
CA ASP A 78 -13.57 -5.46 1.84
C ASP A 78 -13.28 -4.42 0.73
N ALA A 79 -13.72 -4.73 -0.49
CA ALA A 79 -13.38 -3.94 -1.68
C ALA A 79 -13.92 -2.50 -1.62
N ASP A 80 -15.12 -2.30 -1.07
CA ASP A 80 -15.73 -0.97 -0.98
C ASP A 80 -14.96 -0.08 0.00
N THR A 81 -14.54 -0.65 1.12
CA THR A 81 -13.68 0.03 2.10
C THR A 81 -12.28 0.30 1.53
N GLN A 82 -11.71 -0.64 0.77
CA GLN A 82 -10.43 -0.41 0.08
C GLN A 82 -10.52 0.74 -0.91
N GLU A 83 -11.57 0.78 -1.74
CA GLU A 83 -11.78 1.87 -2.70
C GLU A 83 -11.98 3.22 -1.99
N PHE A 84 -12.67 3.23 -0.85
CA PHE A 84 -12.82 4.45 -0.05
C PHE A 84 -11.49 4.95 0.53
N ILE A 85 -10.68 4.05 1.11
CA ILE A 85 -9.38 4.39 1.73
C ILE A 85 -8.34 4.76 0.67
N SER A 86 -8.36 4.08 -0.47
CA SER A 86 -7.37 4.25 -1.55
C SER A 86 -8.04 4.20 -2.92
N PRO A 87 -8.78 5.25 -3.32
CA PRO A 87 -9.55 5.28 -4.56
C PRO A 87 -8.71 5.19 -5.84
N HIS A 88 -7.40 5.26 -5.73
CA HIS A 88 -6.45 5.11 -6.83
C HIS A 88 -5.30 4.22 -6.38
N ASN A 89 -5.59 2.92 -6.26
CA ASN A 89 -4.69 1.91 -5.71
C ASN A 89 -3.53 1.55 -6.65
N SER A 90 -2.98 2.54 -7.35
CA SER A 90 -1.88 2.38 -8.30
C SER A 90 -0.63 3.10 -7.83
N THR A 91 0.51 2.45 -8.01
CA THR A 91 1.82 3.05 -7.75
C THR A 91 2.39 3.62 -9.03
N TYR A 92 2.96 4.81 -8.98
CA TYR A 92 3.46 5.54 -10.13
C TYR A 92 4.94 5.86 -10.01
N PHE A 93 5.65 5.82 -11.14
CA PHE A 93 6.97 6.44 -11.24
C PHE A 93 6.82 7.95 -11.37
N LEU A 94 7.66 8.70 -10.64
CA LEU A 94 7.68 10.16 -10.69
C LEU A 94 8.87 10.64 -11.53
N PHE A 95 8.60 11.55 -12.45
CA PHE A 95 9.59 12.14 -13.33
C PHE A 95 9.61 13.66 -13.20
N ALA A 96 10.76 14.28 -13.46
CA ALA A 96 10.85 15.73 -13.52
C ALA A 96 9.99 16.29 -14.67
N LYS A 97 9.41 17.50 -14.49
CA LYS A 97 8.62 18.17 -15.51
C LYS A 97 9.53 18.98 -16.46
N ASP A 98 10.50 18.31 -17.09
CA ASP A 98 11.41 18.87 -18.08
C ASP A 98 11.56 17.92 -19.28
N GLU A 99 12.31 18.30 -20.30
CA GLU A 99 12.53 17.49 -21.50
C GLU A 99 13.19 16.14 -21.20
N LYS A 100 14.14 16.12 -20.26
CA LYS A 100 14.82 14.89 -19.84
C LYS A 100 13.87 13.94 -19.12
N GLY A 101 13.05 14.45 -18.20
CA GLY A 101 12.04 13.66 -17.49
C GLY A 101 10.97 13.11 -18.44
N ALA A 102 10.56 13.90 -19.44
CA ALA A 102 9.61 13.45 -20.46
C ALA A 102 10.20 12.31 -21.31
N ALA A 103 11.45 12.42 -21.76
CA ALA A 103 12.12 11.37 -22.52
C ALA A 103 12.30 10.08 -21.69
N LEU A 104 12.74 10.22 -20.44
CA LEU A 104 12.89 9.07 -19.53
C LEU A 104 11.54 8.38 -19.25
N ARG A 105 10.46 9.14 -19.07
CA ARG A 105 9.13 8.58 -18.91
C ARG A 105 8.74 7.74 -20.12
N GLU A 106 8.95 8.27 -21.33
CA GLU A 106 8.62 7.53 -22.56
C GLU A 106 9.38 6.19 -22.66
N ASP A 107 10.65 6.16 -22.28
CA ASP A 107 11.46 4.95 -22.29
C ASP A 107 10.99 3.96 -21.23
N VAL A 108 10.68 4.42 -20.02
CA VAL A 108 10.16 3.59 -18.92
C VAL A 108 8.78 3.03 -19.27
N ASP A 109 7.87 3.86 -19.81
CA ASP A 109 6.53 3.43 -20.21
C ASP A 109 6.60 2.31 -21.28
N LYS A 110 7.49 2.44 -22.26
CA LYS A 110 7.73 1.39 -23.27
C LYS A 110 8.22 0.09 -22.61
N ALA A 111 9.21 0.17 -21.74
CA ALA A 111 9.76 -1.00 -21.07
C ALA A 111 8.72 -1.69 -20.18
N LEU A 112 7.90 -0.94 -19.44
CA LEU A 112 6.83 -1.48 -18.62
C LEU A 112 5.76 -2.21 -19.45
N ILE A 113 5.37 -1.65 -20.60
CA ILE A 113 4.43 -2.28 -21.53
C ILE A 113 5.04 -3.57 -22.11
N GLU A 114 6.31 -3.57 -22.46
CA GLU A 114 6.99 -4.77 -22.96
C GLU A 114 7.00 -5.90 -21.93
N ILE A 115 7.45 -5.65 -20.70
CA ILE A 115 7.51 -6.69 -19.66
C ILE A 115 6.13 -7.12 -19.17
N LYS A 116 5.10 -6.28 -19.29
CA LYS A 116 3.72 -6.68 -19.06
C LYS A 116 3.23 -7.63 -20.14
N ASN A 117 3.44 -7.29 -21.40
CA ASN A 117 2.94 -8.07 -22.54
C ASN A 117 3.64 -9.43 -22.70
N ASP A 118 4.90 -9.54 -22.33
CA ASP A 118 5.66 -10.81 -22.41
C ASP A 118 5.51 -11.68 -21.15
N GLY A 119 4.78 -11.20 -20.13
CA GLY A 119 4.52 -11.92 -18.88
C GLY A 119 5.59 -11.77 -17.79
N THR A 120 6.71 -11.11 -18.08
CA THR A 120 7.81 -10.91 -17.13
C THR A 120 7.33 -10.17 -15.88
N LEU A 121 6.47 -9.16 -16.03
CA LEU A 121 5.92 -8.42 -14.89
C LEU A 121 5.10 -9.32 -13.97
N ALA A 122 4.20 -10.14 -14.53
CA ALA A 122 3.39 -11.09 -13.77
C ALA A 122 4.25 -12.13 -13.03
N GLU A 123 5.32 -12.62 -13.66
CA GLU A 123 6.28 -13.54 -13.01
C GLU A 123 6.99 -12.88 -11.82
N ILE A 124 7.47 -11.64 -11.99
CA ILE A 124 8.13 -10.88 -10.92
C ILE A 124 7.15 -10.66 -9.75
N LEU A 125 5.95 -10.14 -10.04
CA LEU A 125 4.95 -9.86 -9.01
C LEU A 125 4.53 -11.14 -8.26
N THR A 126 4.28 -12.23 -8.98
CA THR A 126 3.96 -13.52 -8.36
C THR A 126 5.11 -14.05 -7.50
N LYS A 127 6.35 -13.88 -7.95
CA LYS A 127 7.52 -14.31 -7.17
C LYS A 127 7.69 -13.57 -5.86
N TYR A 128 7.47 -12.25 -5.85
CA TYR A 128 7.74 -11.42 -4.67
C TYR A 128 6.52 -11.17 -3.80
N PHE A 129 5.31 -11.19 -4.37
CA PHE A 129 4.05 -10.89 -3.68
C PHE A 129 3.06 -12.06 -3.66
N GLY A 130 3.46 -13.24 -4.17
CA GLY A 130 2.63 -14.45 -4.16
C GLY A 130 1.47 -14.42 -5.16
N LYS A 131 1.22 -13.31 -5.85
CA LYS A 131 0.15 -13.15 -6.85
C LYS A 131 0.53 -12.11 -7.90
N ASP A 132 -0.09 -12.22 -9.08
CA ASP A 132 -0.02 -11.17 -10.10
C ASP A 132 -0.91 -9.99 -9.68
N THR A 133 -0.29 -8.85 -9.48
CA THR A 133 -0.93 -7.55 -9.19
C THR A 133 -0.67 -6.53 -10.29
N SER A 134 -0.41 -7.01 -11.52
CA SER A 134 -0.20 -6.13 -12.68
C SER A 134 -1.40 -5.19 -12.88
N PRO A 135 -1.16 -3.91 -13.22
CA PRO A 135 -2.24 -2.98 -13.50
C PRO A 135 -3.09 -3.45 -14.68
N ALA A 136 -4.38 -3.18 -14.67
CA ALA A 136 -5.24 -3.44 -15.81
C ALA A 136 -4.85 -2.58 -17.03
N ASP A 137 -5.24 -2.99 -18.24
CA ASP A 137 -4.88 -2.24 -19.48
C ASP A 137 -5.46 -0.82 -19.49
N ASP A 138 -6.59 -0.60 -18.84
CA ASP A 138 -7.21 0.71 -18.77
C ASP A 138 -6.48 1.63 -17.79
N ASP A 139 -5.86 1.09 -16.74
CA ASP A 139 -5.05 1.86 -15.78
C ASP A 139 -3.77 2.41 -16.43
N LEU A 140 -3.21 1.70 -17.41
CA LEU A 140 -2.02 2.14 -18.16
C LEU A 140 -2.30 3.32 -19.10
N LYS A 141 -3.57 3.61 -19.42
CA LYS A 141 -4.00 4.70 -20.30
C LYS A 141 -4.33 5.97 -19.52
N ALA A 142 -4.52 5.87 -18.21
CA ALA A 142 -4.79 7.01 -17.35
C ALA A 142 -3.51 7.81 -17.14
N THR A 143 -3.23 8.76 -18.04
CA THR A 143 -2.18 9.76 -17.77
C THR A 143 -2.74 10.72 -16.72
N PRO A 144 -2.17 10.78 -15.49
CA PRO A 144 -2.56 11.82 -14.56
C PRO A 144 -2.27 13.20 -15.18
N ASN A 145 -3.27 14.06 -15.21
CA ASN A 145 -3.14 15.46 -15.65
C ASN A 145 -2.27 16.26 -14.69
#